data_91bb7e71893585f4766eab5f01a78fe3
#
_entry.id   91bb7e71893585f4766eab5f01a78fe3
#
_cell.length_a   1.000
_cell.length_b   1.000
_cell.length_c   1.000
_cell.angle_alpha   90.00
_cell.angle_beta   90.00
_cell.angle_gamma   90.00
#
_symmetry.space_group_name_H-M   'P 1'
#
loop_
_entity.id
_entity.type
_entity.pdbx_description
1 polymer ?
#
loop_
_entity_poly.entity_id
_entity_poly.type
_entity_poly.pdbx_seq_one_letter_code
_entity_poly.pdbx_strand_id
1 'polypeptide(L)'
;NEPDWDALPPSTPPAVRRVLRRCLEKNPNDRLHDAADVRIELAHALDEGDGGAAAGTRPDAPRARLVLGVGVTVALALGALIGFALRGGGGTAESLDRVVSSLAAPAGVTLNVEKLSLALAPGGAQIAFIGDDDQGQSSLYVRRLDSPDARRIEGTEGASTPFWSPDGREIGFHTETRMMRVAVEGGTPRLITEANGRDGAWNREGTILFGSPDRGPLWRVDADGGKATRLTNTDPGPGTSAMAPQFLPDGRNYICHLEALAGA
;
A
#
# COMPACT_ATOMS: atom_id res chain seq x y z
N ASN A 1 -8.59 34.47 3.51
CA ASN A 1 -7.33 35.15 3.25
C ASN A 1 -6.71 34.57 1.99
N GLU A 2 -6.11 35.40 1.15
CA GLU A 2 -5.31 34.93 0.03
C GLU A 2 -3.94 34.46 0.54
N PRO A 3 -3.38 33.39 -0.07
CA PRO A 3 -2.03 32.95 0.27
C PRO A 3 -1.00 34.02 -0.11
N ASP A 4 0.01 34.17 0.75
CA ASP A 4 1.16 35.02 0.44
C ASP A 4 2.10 34.27 -0.52
N TRP A 5 2.03 34.60 -1.79
CA TRP A 5 2.81 33.97 -2.86
C TRP A 5 4.28 34.40 -2.87
N ASP A 6 4.61 35.51 -2.20
CA ASP A 6 5.97 36.02 -2.10
C ASP A 6 6.78 35.31 -1.00
N ALA A 7 6.07 34.59 -0.12
CA ALA A 7 6.70 33.69 0.87
C ALA A 7 7.33 32.44 0.26
N LEU A 8 7.03 32.11 -1.01
CA LEU A 8 7.64 30.98 -1.70
C LEU A 8 9.09 31.30 -2.10
N PRO A 9 10.05 30.35 -1.86
CA PRO A 9 11.43 30.52 -2.28
C PRO A 9 11.55 30.96 -3.75
N PRO A 10 12.45 31.88 -4.10
CA PRO A 10 12.65 32.30 -5.50
C PRO A 10 13.02 31.16 -6.43
N SER A 11 13.63 30.09 -5.90
CA SER A 11 14.01 28.88 -6.63
C SER A 11 12.84 27.95 -6.93
N THR A 12 11.62 28.23 -6.47
CA THR A 12 10.44 27.40 -6.74
C THR A 12 10.10 27.44 -8.23
N PRO A 13 10.12 26.31 -8.95
CA PRO A 13 9.83 26.25 -10.38
C PRO A 13 8.47 26.87 -10.74
N PRO A 14 8.32 27.57 -11.87
CA PRO A 14 7.07 28.20 -12.28
C PRO A 14 5.91 27.22 -12.37
N ALA A 15 6.19 26.00 -12.78
CA ALA A 15 5.18 24.93 -12.89
C ALA A 15 4.65 24.50 -11.51
N VAL A 16 5.51 24.39 -10.50
CA VAL A 16 5.09 24.09 -9.13
C VAL A 16 4.21 25.23 -8.58
N ARG A 17 4.58 26.50 -8.85
CA ARG A 17 3.76 27.67 -8.46
C ARG A 17 2.35 27.62 -9.09
N ARG A 18 2.25 27.19 -10.36
CA ARG A 18 0.97 27.03 -11.07
C ARG A 18 0.09 25.96 -10.42
N VAL A 19 0.67 24.80 -10.09
CA VAL A 19 -0.04 23.71 -9.40
C VAL A 19 -0.56 24.16 -8.04
N LEU A 20 0.27 24.83 -7.24
CA LEU A 20 -0.12 25.37 -5.93
C LEU A 20 -1.28 26.36 -6.04
N ARG A 21 -1.26 27.26 -7.05
CA ARG A 21 -2.38 28.19 -7.27
C ARG A 21 -3.68 27.43 -7.55
N ARG A 22 -3.65 26.42 -8.42
CA ARG A 22 -4.84 25.60 -8.73
C ARG A 22 -5.33 24.77 -7.55
N CYS A 23 -4.44 24.33 -6.67
CA CYS A 23 -4.84 23.63 -5.42
C CYS A 23 -5.55 24.56 -4.43
N LEU A 24 -5.17 25.84 -4.41
CA LEU A 24 -5.67 26.83 -3.46
C LEU A 24 -6.74 27.76 -4.06
N GLU A 25 -7.26 27.40 -5.27
CA GLU A 25 -8.35 28.14 -5.92
C GLU A 25 -9.60 28.16 -5.03
N LYS A 26 -10.21 29.35 -4.89
CA LYS A 26 -11.39 29.54 -4.03
C LYS A 26 -12.64 28.90 -4.59
N ASN A 27 -12.77 28.93 -5.92
CA ASN A 27 -13.87 28.27 -6.60
C ASN A 27 -13.64 26.75 -6.62
N PRO A 28 -14.52 25.94 -6.02
CA PRO A 28 -14.37 24.49 -6.01
C PRO A 28 -14.28 23.86 -7.41
N ASN A 29 -14.94 24.43 -8.41
CA ASN A 29 -14.96 23.89 -9.77
C ASN A 29 -13.63 24.11 -10.52
N ASP A 30 -12.83 25.07 -10.11
CA ASP A 30 -11.54 25.41 -10.71
C ASP A 30 -10.36 24.83 -9.92
N ARG A 31 -10.63 24.24 -8.73
CA ARG A 31 -9.66 23.61 -7.87
C ARG A 31 -9.32 22.21 -8.36
N LEU A 32 -8.06 21.80 -8.21
CA LEU A 32 -7.68 20.38 -8.38
C LEU A 32 -8.38 19.52 -7.33
N HIS A 33 -9.17 18.54 -7.79
CA HIS A 33 -10.07 17.76 -6.92
C HIS A 33 -9.42 16.49 -6.38
N ASP A 34 -8.36 15.99 -7.07
CA ASP A 34 -7.74 14.72 -6.76
C ASP A 34 -6.21 14.86 -6.62
N ALA A 35 -5.63 14.15 -5.67
CA ALA A 35 -4.18 14.03 -5.52
C ALA A 35 -3.51 13.41 -6.75
N ALA A 36 -4.24 12.61 -7.53
CA ALA A 36 -3.76 12.06 -8.79
C ALA A 36 -3.54 13.14 -9.85
N ASP A 37 -4.43 14.13 -9.95
CA ASP A 37 -4.31 15.27 -10.86
C ASP A 37 -3.10 16.14 -10.50
N VAL A 38 -2.89 16.38 -9.21
CA VAL A 38 -1.70 17.10 -8.70
C VAL A 38 -0.41 16.37 -9.10
N ARG A 39 -0.38 15.06 -8.96
CA ARG A 39 0.79 14.23 -9.32
C ARG A 39 1.08 14.29 -10.81
N ILE A 40 0.06 14.22 -11.66
CA ILE A 40 0.21 14.27 -13.12
C ILE A 40 0.73 15.66 -13.54
N GLU A 41 0.17 16.73 -13.01
CA GLU A 41 0.64 18.08 -13.32
C GLU A 41 2.08 18.36 -12.83
N LEU A 42 2.46 17.82 -11.67
CA LEU A 42 3.84 17.92 -11.18
C LEU A 42 4.80 17.11 -12.03
N ALA A 43 4.43 15.93 -12.52
CA ALA A 43 5.24 15.13 -13.42
C ALA A 43 5.50 15.87 -14.74
N HIS A 44 4.46 16.46 -15.35
CA HIS A 44 4.62 17.29 -16.56
C HIS A 44 5.49 18.53 -16.29
N ALA A 45 5.35 19.11 -15.09
CA ALA A 45 6.13 20.27 -14.69
C ALA A 45 7.64 19.99 -14.55
N LEU A 46 8.01 18.77 -14.17
CA LEU A 46 9.39 18.33 -14.11
C LEU A 46 9.97 18.06 -15.49
N ASP A 47 9.16 17.53 -16.43
CA ASP A 47 9.56 17.29 -17.81
C ASP A 47 9.73 18.61 -18.60
N GLU A 48 8.95 19.64 -18.32
CA GLU A 48 9.08 20.98 -18.93
C GLU A 48 10.32 21.78 -18.43
N GLY A 49 10.88 21.40 -17.27
CA GLY A 49 12.03 22.08 -16.65
C GLY A 49 13.38 21.84 -17.35
N ASP A 50 13.49 20.80 -18.18
CA ASP A 50 14.75 20.44 -18.86
C ASP A 50 14.87 21.00 -20.29
N GLY A 51 13.88 21.75 -20.76
CA GLY A 51 13.77 22.23 -22.15
C GLY A 51 14.03 23.73 -22.40
N GLY A 52 14.55 24.49 -21.46
CA GLY A 52 14.65 25.94 -21.59
C GLY A 52 16.04 26.52 -21.46
N ALA A 53 16.83 26.56 -22.52
CA ALA A 53 17.70 27.69 -22.89
C ALA A 53 18.70 27.30 -23.99
N ALA A 54 18.52 27.78 -25.21
CA ALA A 54 19.60 28.42 -26.01
C ALA A 54 19.09 28.87 -27.37
N ALA A 55 18.66 30.11 -27.42
CA ALA A 55 18.71 30.88 -28.67
C ALA A 55 20.09 31.53 -28.78
N GLY A 56 20.91 31.07 -29.72
CA GLY A 56 22.24 31.60 -29.93
C GLY A 56 22.66 31.42 -31.41
N THR A 57 22.50 32.50 -32.20
CA THR A 57 23.24 32.96 -33.40
C THR A 57 23.91 31.91 -34.29
N ARG A 58 23.51 31.97 -35.60
CA ARG A 58 24.21 31.41 -36.76
C ARG A 58 25.51 32.16 -37.03
N PRO A 59 26.55 31.47 -37.48
CA PRO A 59 27.38 31.99 -38.58
C PRO A 59 27.37 31.03 -39.81
N ASP A 60 27.33 31.67 -40.99
CA ASP A 60 27.50 31.04 -42.30
C ASP A 60 28.93 30.57 -42.52
N ALA A 61 29.10 29.37 -43.09
CA ALA A 61 30.12 29.06 -44.10
C ALA A 61 30.02 27.60 -44.62
N PRO A 62 30.26 27.37 -45.92
CA PRO A 62 29.98 26.11 -46.58
C PRO A 62 31.27 25.25 -46.67
N ARG A 63 31.16 23.96 -46.50
CA ARG A 63 32.06 22.86 -46.87
C ARG A 63 32.29 21.79 -45.80
N ALA A 64 31.22 21.24 -45.23
CA ALA A 64 31.33 20.03 -44.38
C ALA A 64 30.14 19.10 -44.55
N ARG A 65 29.61 18.96 -45.77
CA ARG A 65 28.33 18.23 -45.99
C ARG A 65 28.47 16.70 -46.07
N LEU A 66 29.67 16.13 -46.03
CA LEU A 66 29.84 14.67 -46.20
C LEU A 66 30.15 13.92 -44.85
N VAL A 67 30.71 14.59 -43.84
CA VAL A 67 31.05 13.95 -42.58
C VAL A 67 29.92 14.08 -41.56
N LEU A 68 29.00 15.04 -41.74
CA LEU A 68 27.87 15.29 -40.85
C LEU A 68 26.75 14.25 -41.02
N GLY A 69 26.62 13.63 -42.20
CA GLY A 69 25.54 12.65 -42.47
C GLY A 69 25.68 11.33 -41.67
N VAL A 70 26.92 10.85 -41.52
CA VAL A 70 27.17 9.57 -40.81
C VAL A 70 27.09 9.78 -39.28
N GLY A 71 27.55 10.93 -38.78
CA GLY A 71 27.47 11.25 -37.34
C GLY A 71 26.04 11.44 -36.83
N VAL A 72 25.18 12.07 -37.65
CA VAL A 72 23.75 12.30 -37.27
C VAL A 72 22.97 10.99 -37.31
N THR A 73 23.21 10.10 -38.27
CA THR A 73 22.51 8.80 -38.32
C THR A 73 22.93 7.86 -37.17
N VAL A 74 24.22 7.87 -36.79
CA VAL A 74 24.69 7.09 -35.62
C VAL A 74 24.14 7.68 -34.31
N ALA A 75 24.10 8.99 -34.15
CA ALA A 75 23.55 9.64 -32.99
C ALA A 75 22.03 9.40 -32.88
N LEU A 76 21.28 9.43 -33.97
CA LEU A 76 19.85 9.11 -33.98
C LEU A 76 19.59 7.62 -33.72
N ALA A 77 20.44 6.72 -34.22
CA ALA A 77 20.32 5.29 -33.93
C ALA A 77 20.65 4.97 -32.47
N LEU A 78 21.70 5.59 -31.90
CA LEU A 78 22.00 5.45 -30.46
C LEU A 78 20.92 6.09 -29.61
N GLY A 79 20.41 7.26 -29.96
CA GLY A 79 19.32 7.92 -29.28
C GLY A 79 18.01 7.09 -29.30
N ALA A 80 17.71 6.45 -30.44
CA ALA A 80 16.58 5.53 -30.55
C ALA A 80 16.78 4.24 -29.74
N LEU A 81 18.02 3.70 -29.68
CA LEU A 81 18.34 2.52 -28.90
C LEU A 81 18.28 2.81 -27.38
N ILE A 82 18.80 3.96 -26.95
CA ILE A 82 18.71 4.42 -25.56
C ILE A 82 17.25 4.73 -25.19
N GLY A 83 16.52 5.42 -26.08
CA GLY A 83 15.09 5.69 -25.88
C GLY A 83 14.24 4.42 -25.82
N PHE A 84 14.59 3.37 -26.59
CA PHE A 84 13.94 2.07 -26.53
C PHE A 84 14.31 1.29 -25.25
N ALA A 85 15.58 1.36 -24.81
CA ALA A 85 16.02 0.75 -23.56
C ALA A 85 15.41 1.44 -22.32
N LEU A 86 15.26 2.77 -22.37
CA LEU A 86 14.60 3.54 -21.31
C LEU A 86 13.06 3.37 -21.33
N ARG A 87 12.48 3.08 -22.50
CA ARG A 87 11.05 2.77 -22.63
C ARG A 87 10.69 1.37 -22.12
N GLY A 88 11.66 0.46 -22.07
CA GLY A 88 11.49 -0.88 -21.50
C GLY A 88 11.36 -0.89 -19.96
N GLY A 89 11.57 0.24 -19.29
CA GLY A 89 11.40 0.40 -17.84
C GLY A 89 10.12 1.13 -17.41
N GLY A 90 9.32 1.60 -18.39
CA GLY A 90 7.99 2.11 -18.11
C GLY A 90 7.07 0.93 -17.84
N GLY A 91 6.95 0.51 -16.58
CA GLY A 91 5.83 -0.32 -16.17
C GLY A 91 4.59 0.40 -16.66
N THR A 92 3.88 -0.20 -17.61
CA THR A 92 2.49 0.14 -17.89
C THR A 92 1.83 0.24 -16.53
N ALA A 93 1.35 1.40 -16.15
CA ALA A 93 0.39 1.51 -15.07
C ALA A 93 -0.75 0.58 -15.53
N GLU A 94 -0.73 -0.64 -15.01
CA GLU A 94 -1.80 -1.59 -15.18
C GLU A 94 -3.03 -0.83 -14.73
N SER A 95 -3.92 -0.53 -15.67
CA SER A 95 -5.21 0.03 -15.31
C SER A 95 -5.77 -0.95 -14.30
N LEU A 96 -5.89 -0.51 -13.05
CA LEU A 96 -6.49 -1.35 -12.01
C LEU A 96 -7.93 -1.55 -12.46
N ASP A 97 -8.17 -2.62 -13.19
CA ASP A 97 -9.51 -3.03 -13.55
C ASP A 97 -10.28 -3.17 -12.24
N ARG A 98 -11.35 -2.40 -12.13
CA ARG A 98 -12.23 -2.47 -10.99
C ARG A 98 -12.84 -3.86 -10.91
N VAL A 99 -12.30 -4.70 -10.04
CA VAL A 99 -12.87 -6.01 -9.76
C VAL A 99 -13.99 -5.83 -8.74
N VAL A 100 -15.22 -6.14 -9.16
CA VAL A 100 -16.37 -6.25 -8.25
C VAL A 100 -16.63 -7.73 -8.07
N SER A 101 -16.44 -8.24 -6.85
CA SER A 101 -16.70 -9.63 -6.50
C SER A 101 -17.66 -9.71 -5.33
N SER A 102 -18.60 -10.63 -5.39
CA SER A 102 -19.42 -10.98 -4.23
C SER A 102 -18.75 -12.11 -3.45
N LEU A 103 -18.62 -11.95 -2.12
CA LEU A 103 -18.14 -13.01 -1.26
C LEU A 103 -19.33 -13.85 -0.78
N ALA A 104 -19.52 -15.01 -1.40
CA ALA A 104 -20.43 -16.02 -0.90
C ALA A 104 -19.65 -17.00 -0.01
N ALA A 105 -20.21 -17.37 1.13
CA ALA A 105 -19.66 -18.44 1.95
C ALA A 105 -19.83 -19.80 1.25
N PRO A 106 -18.92 -20.76 1.47
CA PRO A 106 -19.14 -22.15 1.06
C PRO A 106 -20.40 -22.74 1.70
N ALA A 107 -20.91 -23.83 1.12
CA ALA A 107 -22.06 -24.53 1.69
C ALA A 107 -21.77 -25.00 3.13
N GLY A 108 -22.68 -24.77 4.06
CA GLY A 108 -22.54 -25.12 5.48
C GLY A 108 -21.58 -24.19 6.25
N VAL A 109 -21.21 -23.04 5.68
CA VAL A 109 -20.34 -22.05 6.35
C VAL A 109 -21.03 -20.71 6.40
N THR A 110 -21.02 -20.08 7.55
CA THR A 110 -21.50 -18.71 7.76
C THR A 110 -20.31 -17.75 7.88
N LEU A 111 -20.35 -16.63 7.15
CA LEU A 111 -19.32 -15.60 7.29
C LEU A 111 -19.43 -14.94 8.68
N ASN A 112 -18.33 -14.94 9.40
CA ASN A 112 -18.29 -14.27 10.70
C ASN A 112 -18.02 -12.77 10.51
N VAL A 113 -19.08 -11.98 10.39
CA VAL A 113 -18.98 -10.52 10.16
C VAL A 113 -18.65 -9.71 11.41
N GLU A 114 -18.86 -10.30 12.61
CA GLU A 114 -18.63 -9.58 13.87
C GLU A 114 -17.16 -9.45 14.24
N LYS A 115 -16.30 -10.34 13.73
CA LYS A 115 -14.88 -10.41 14.09
C LYS A 115 -13.94 -9.71 13.07
N LEU A 116 -14.43 -8.78 12.23
CA LEU A 116 -13.60 -8.14 11.18
C LEU A 116 -12.74 -9.16 10.42
N SER A 117 -13.38 -10.15 9.86
CA SER A 117 -12.80 -11.45 9.56
C SER A 117 -12.36 -11.58 8.12
N LEU A 118 -11.92 -10.48 7.48
CA LEU A 118 -11.59 -10.47 6.06
C LEU A 118 -10.30 -9.69 5.80
N ALA A 119 -9.37 -10.29 5.06
CA ALA A 119 -8.12 -9.66 4.66
C ALA A 119 -7.83 -9.92 3.18
N LEU A 120 -7.54 -8.85 2.42
CA LEU A 120 -7.12 -8.94 1.02
C LEU A 120 -5.61 -9.20 0.96
N ALA A 121 -5.20 -10.13 0.11
CA ALA A 121 -3.78 -10.39 -0.13
C ALA A 121 -3.07 -9.17 -0.75
N PRO A 122 -1.76 -8.96 -0.50
CA PRO A 122 -1.01 -7.83 -1.04
C PRO A 122 -1.08 -7.69 -2.56
N GLY A 123 -1.21 -8.81 -3.28
CA GLY A 123 -1.38 -8.82 -4.74
C GLY A 123 -2.81 -8.60 -5.22
N GLY A 124 -3.78 -8.41 -4.33
CA GLY A 124 -5.18 -8.19 -4.70
C GLY A 124 -5.92 -9.37 -5.33
N ALA A 125 -5.26 -10.53 -5.48
CA ALA A 125 -5.84 -11.70 -6.19
C ALA A 125 -6.57 -12.69 -5.28
N GLN A 126 -6.32 -12.63 -3.98
CA GLN A 126 -6.86 -13.57 -3.00
C GLN A 126 -7.41 -12.85 -1.78
N ILE A 127 -8.33 -13.49 -1.10
CA ILE A 127 -8.93 -13.03 0.13
C ILE A 127 -8.88 -14.14 1.18
N ALA A 128 -8.47 -13.79 2.39
CA ALA A 128 -8.59 -14.64 3.57
C ALA A 128 -9.79 -14.18 4.39
N PHE A 129 -10.57 -15.11 4.91
CA PHE A 129 -11.72 -14.80 5.76
C PHE A 129 -11.99 -15.89 6.79
N ILE A 130 -12.71 -15.53 7.83
CA ILE A 130 -13.16 -16.48 8.86
C ILE A 130 -14.59 -16.91 8.54
N GLY A 131 -14.80 -18.20 8.56
CA GLY A 131 -16.12 -18.81 8.43
C GLY A 131 -16.39 -19.72 9.61
N ASP A 132 -17.62 -19.71 10.09
CA ASP A 132 -18.11 -20.58 11.15
C ASP A 132 -18.86 -21.75 10.51
N ASP A 133 -18.58 -22.96 10.95
CA ASP A 133 -19.33 -24.16 10.54
C ASP A 133 -20.67 -24.26 11.30
N ASP A 134 -21.46 -25.30 10.99
CA ASP A 134 -22.76 -25.55 11.60
C ASP A 134 -22.70 -25.77 13.14
N GLN A 135 -21.48 -26.02 13.67
CA GLN A 135 -21.26 -26.16 15.11
C GLN A 135 -20.77 -24.87 15.75
N GLY A 136 -20.63 -23.79 14.97
CA GLY A 136 -20.10 -22.50 15.41
C GLY A 136 -18.59 -22.48 15.57
N GLN A 137 -17.88 -23.47 15.02
CA GLN A 137 -16.42 -23.50 15.04
C GLN A 137 -15.86 -22.61 13.94
N SER A 138 -15.16 -21.54 14.32
CA SER A 138 -14.47 -20.64 13.39
C SER A 138 -13.26 -21.33 12.77
N SER A 139 -13.04 -21.12 11.49
CA SER A 139 -11.84 -21.55 10.76
C SER A 139 -11.44 -20.55 9.69
N LEU A 140 -10.17 -20.57 9.28
CA LEU A 140 -9.64 -19.72 8.22
C LEU A 140 -9.94 -20.33 6.85
N TYR A 141 -10.43 -19.49 5.95
CA TYR A 141 -10.68 -19.82 4.55
C TYR A 141 -9.89 -18.89 3.65
N VAL A 142 -9.46 -19.40 2.51
CA VAL A 142 -8.84 -18.62 1.44
C VAL A 142 -9.61 -18.83 0.15
N ARG A 143 -9.82 -17.75 -0.60
CA ARG A 143 -10.49 -17.77 -1.90
C ARG A 143 -9.74 -16.85 -2.86
N ARG A 144 -9.63 -17.28 -4.12
CA ARG A 144 -9.23 -16.38 -5.22
C ARG A 144 -10.41 -15.49 -5.61
N LEU A 145 -10.15 -14.23 -5.98
CA LEU A 145 -11.24 -13.33 -6.41
C LEU A 145 -11.83 -13.68 -7.77
N ASP A 146 -11.08 -14.44 -8.59
CA ASP A 146 -11.50 -14.94 -9.90
C ASP A 146 -12.20 -16.32 -9.84
N SER A 147 -12.37 -16.91 -8.65
CA SER A 147 -13.05 -18.19 -8.43
C SER A 147 -14.13 -18.07 -7.35
N PRO A 148 -15.25 -18.76 -7.48
CA PRO A 148 -16.25 -18.86 -6.42
C PRO A 148 -15.80 -19.77 -5.27
N ASP A 149 -14.82 -20.64 -5.50
CA ASP A 149 -14.44 -21.70 -4.57
C ASP A 149 -13.54 -21.15 -3.45
N ALA A 150 -13.95 -21.38 -2.21
CA ALA A 150 -13.16 -21.09 -1.03
C ALA A 150 -12.62 -22.40 -0.44
N ARG A 151 -11.36 -22.37 -0.02
CA ARG A 151 -10.69 -23.49 0.62
C ARG A 151 -10.47 -23.23 2.10
N ARG A 152 -10.89 -24.16 2.94
CA ARG A 152 -10.55 -24.14 4.37
C ARG A 152 -9.07 -24.44 4.54
N ILE A 153 -8.44 -23.76 5.50
CA ILE A 153 -7.08 -24.08 5.95
C ILE A 153 -7.19 -24.94 7.20
N GLU A 154 -6.69 -26.16 7.10
CA GLU A 154 -6.74 -27.12 8.20
C GLU A 154 -5.88 -26.68 9.40
N GLY A 155 -6.29 -27.03 10.62
CA GLY A 155 -5.61 -26.70 11.87
C GLY A 155 -5.76 -25.24 12.30
N THR A 156 -6.71 -24.51 11.71
CA THR A 156 -6.98 -23.10 12.05
C THR A 156 -8.25 -22.92 12.86
N GLU A 157 -8.68 -23.94 13.58
CA GLU A 157 -9.86 -23.89 14.45
C GLU A 157 -9.69 -22.79 15.51
N GLY A 158 -10.73 -22.02 15.72
CA GLY A 158 -10.73 -20.86 16.61
C GLY A 158 -10.03 -19.62 16.05
N ALA A 159 -9.68 -19.61 14.76
CA ALA A 159 -9.06 -18.47 14.10
C ALA A 159 -9.97 -17.23 14.12
N SER A 160 -9.33 -16.07 14.21
CA SER A 160 -9.94 -14.75 14.11
C SER A 160 -8.95 -13.75 13.49
N THR A 161 -9.44 -12.62 13.00
CA THR A 161 -8.67 -11.47 12.51
C THR A 161 -7.45 -11.84 11.68
N PRO A 162 -7.64 -12.42 10.47
CA PRO A 162 -6.55 -12.82 9.60
C PRO A 162 -5.83 -11.59 9.03
N PHE A 163 -4.52 -11.73 8.78
CA PHE A 163 -3.70 -10.74 8.09
C PHE A 163 -2.62 -11.43 7.25
N TRP A 164 -2.22 -10.82 6.16
CA TRP A 164 -1.30 -11.42 5.21
C TRP A 164 0.16 -11.08 5.51
N SER A 165 1.05 -12.03 5.21
CA SER A 165 2.47 -11.71 5.02
C SER A 165 2.66 -10.81 3.79
N PRO A 166 3.69 -9.96 3.76
CA PRO A 166 3.89 -8.98 2.69
C PRO A 166 4.17 -9.62 1.32
N ASP A 167 4.60 -10.88 1.28
CA ASP A 167 4.79 -11.67 0.07
C ASP A 167 3.55 -12.48 -0.36
N GLY A 168 2.49 -12.46 0.45
CA GLY A 168 1.24 -13.18 0.21
C GLY A 168 1.33 -14.69 0.33
N ARG A 169 2.38 -15.24 0.96
CA ARG A 169 2.59 -16.68 1.10
C ARG A 169 2.08 -17.26 2.41
N GLU A 170 2.00 -16.45 3.43
CA GLU A 170 1.53 -16.85 4.76
C GLU A 170 0.39 -15.94 5.22
N ILE A 171 -0.42 -16.47 6.13
CA ILE A 171 -1.48 -15.73 6.81
C ILE A 171 -1.23 -15.85 8.30
N GLY A 172 -1.08 -14.70 8.95
CA GLY A 172 -1.15 -14.57 10.40
C GLY A 172 -2.62 -14.52 10.84
N PHE A 173 -2.92 -15.10 11.98
CA PHE A 173 -4.24 -15.07 12.58
C PHE A 173 -4.15 -15.17 14.10
N HIS A 174 -5.16 -14.66 14.77
CA HIS A 174 -5.28 -14.83 16.21
C HIS A 174 -6.17 -16.02 16.55
N THR A 175 -5.90 -16.62 17.68
CA THR A 175 -6.81 -17.49 18.41
C THR A 175 -7.17 -16.82 19.73
N GLU A 176 -7.93 -17.47 20.58
CA GLU A 176 -8.32 -16.93 21.88
C GLU A 176 -7.11 -16.54 22.76
N THR A 177 -5.96 -17.22 22.63
CA THR A 177 -4.79 -17.03 23.49
C THR A 177 -3.49 -16.76 22.75
N ARG A 178 -3.44 -16.92 21.42
CA ARG A 178 -2.20 -16.97 20.63
C ARG A 178 -2.33 -16.22 19.31
N MET A 179 -1.17 -15.83 18.79
CA MET A 179 -1.01 -15.46 17.40
C MET A 179 -0.27 -16.57 16.68
N MET A 180 -0.82 -17.01 15.56
CA MET A 180 -0.33 -18.11 14.75
C MET A 180 -0.08 -17.64 13.32
N ARG A 181 0.70 -18.38 12.55
CA ARG A 181 0.83 -18.24 11.10
C ARG A 181 0.69 -19.58 10.40
N VAL A 182 0.20 -19.57 9.16
CA VAL A 182 0.06 -20.76 8.32
C VAL A 182 0.33 -20.40 6.87
N ALA A 183 0.93 -21.32 6.11
CA ALA A 183 1.09 -21.13 4.66
C ALA A 183 -0.26 -21.07 3.96
N VAL A 184 -0.39 -20.20 2.97
CA VAL A 184 -1.61 -20.08 2.15
C VAL A 184 -2.00 -21.41 1.52
N GLU A 185 -1.03 -22.20 1.08
CA GLU A 185 -1.26 -23.52 0.50
C GLU A 185 -1.71 -24.57 1.52
N GLY A 186 -1.66 -24.24 2.81
CA GLY A 186 -1.97 -25.15 3.92
C GLY A 186 -0.71 -25.67 4.63
N GLY A 187 -0.92 -26.54 5.58
CA GLY A 187 0.14 -27.12 6.43
C GLY A 187 -0.15 -26.88 7.90
N THR A 188 0.78 -27.29 8.77
CA THR A 188 0.62 -27.11 10.21
C THR A 188 0.87 -25.65 10.61
N PRO A 189 -0.11 -24.99 11.26
CA PRO A 189 0.09 -23.64 11.79
C PRO A 189 1.26 -23.58 12.79
N ARG A 190 2.03 -22.50 12.75
CA ARG A 190 3.16 -22.25 13.65
C ARG A 190 2.84 -21.11 14.59
N LEU A 191 3.31 -21.26 15.82
CA LEU A 191 3.17 -20.22 16.84
C LEU A 191 4.07 -19.02 16.49
N ILE A 192 3.51 -17.81 16.56
CA ILE A 192 4.26 -16.56 16.54
C ILE A 192 4.47 -16.09 17.99
N THR A 193 3.40 -16.01 18.79
CA THR A 193 3.50 -15.58 20.19
C THR A 193 2.34 -16.10 21.01
N GLU A 194 2.56 -16.30 22.32
CA GLU A 194 1.52 -16.66 23.31
C GLU A 194 0.65 -15.47 23.72
N ALA A 195 0.69 -14.38 22.97
CA ALA A 195 -0.19 -13.24 23.17
C ALA A 195 -1.27 -13.26 22.08
N ASN A 196 -2.52 -13.13 22.47
CA ASN A 196 -3.59 -12.82 21.55
C ASN A 196 -3.65 -11.30 21.32
N GLY A 197 -4.40 -10.89 20.33
CA GLY A 197 -4.57 -9.48 20.02
C GLY A 197 -5.74 -9.27 19.05
N ARG A 198 -5.77 -8.06 18.51
CA ARG A 198 -6.72 -7.68 17.46
C ARG A 198 -5.95 -7.20 16.27
N ASP A 199 -6.44 -7.51 15.09
CA ASP A 199 -5.85 -7.09 13.83
C ASP A 199 -4.37 -7.51 13.70
N GLY A 200 -3.76 -7.20 12.60
CA GLY A 200 -2.35 -7.46 12.40
C GLY A 200 -1.86 -6.79 11.13
N ALA A 201 -0.66 -6.28 11.19
CA ALA A 201 0.07 -5.79 10.02
C ALA A 201 1.47 -6.37 10.01
N TRP A 202 1.88 -6.90 8.89
CA TRP A 202 3.15 -7.59 8.72
C TRP A 202 3.99 -6.88 7.63
N ASN A 203 5.19 -6.42 7.96
CA ASN A 203 6.08 -5.76 7.02
C ASN A 203 7.12 -6.72 6.41
N ARG A 204 7.89 -6.21 5.44
CA ARG A 204 8.90 -7.02 4.73
C ARG A 204 10.11 -7.38 5.56
N GLU A 205 10.37 -6.65 6.64
CA GLU A 205 11.44 -6.91 7.59
C GLU A 205 11.08 -7.97 8.64
N GLY A 206 9.90 -8.60 8.54
CA GLY A 206 9.43 -9.62 9.47
C GLY A 206 8.83 -9.05 10.76
N THR A 207 8.54 -7.77 10.83
CA THR A 207 7.88 -7.17 11.99
C THR A 207 6.36 -7.28 11.85
N ILE A 208 5.69 -7.76 12.90
CA ILE A 208 4.23 -7.76 13.02
C ILE A 208 3.82 -6.76 14.11
N LEU A 209 2.91 -5.85 13.76
CA LEU A 209 2.21 -4.95 14.68
C LEU A 209 0.79 -5.46 14.88
N PHE A 210 0.28 -5.35 16.10
CA PHE A 210 -1.10 -5.75 16.42
C PHE A 210 -1.67 -4.95 17.60
N GLY A 211 -2.99 -4.83 17.65
CA GLY A 211 -3.69 -4.19 18.75
C GLY A 211 -3.77 -5.08 19.98
N SER A 212 -3.70 -4.49 21.16
CA SER A 212 -3.88 -5.22 22.42
C SER A 212 -5.34 -5.68 22.61
N PRO A 213 -5.60 -6.89 23.13
CA PRO A 213 -6.95 -7.31 23.51
C PRO A 213 -7.49 -6.48 24.68
N ASP A 214 -6.62 -6.04 25.57
CA ASP A 214 -6.95 -5.34 26.83
C ASP A 214 -6.96 -3.81 26.66
N ARG A 215 -6.91 -3.32 25.41
CA ARG A 215 -6.80 -1.91 25.06
C ARG A 215 -5.42 -1.31 25.40
N GLY A 216 -5.15 -0.12 24.89
CA GLY A 216 -3.87 0.58 25.06
C GLY A 216 -3.06 0.65 23.78
N PRO A 217 -1.71 0.72 23.84
CA PRO A 217 -0.85 0.85 22.68
C PRO A 217 -0.79 -0.42 21.85
N LEU A 218 -0.26 -0.26 20.62
CA LEU A 218 0.08 -1.40 19.79
C LEU A 218 1.19 -2.25 20.43
N TRP A 219 1.23 -3.48 20.02
CA TRP A 219 2.30 -4.44 20.32
C TRP A 219 3.06 -4.79 19.07
N ARG A 220 4.29 -5.22 19.26
CA ARG A 220 5.18 -5.68 18.20
C ARG A 220 5.74 -7.06 18.53
N VAL A 221 5.85 -7.92 17.52
CA VAL A 221 6.51 -9.21 17.59
C VAL A 221 7.24 -9.48 16.28
N ASP A 222 8.29 -10.31 16.31
CA ASP A 222 8.94 -10.85 15.12
C ASP A 222 8.06 -11.96 14.50
N ALA A 223 7.98 -11.99 13.18
CA ALA A 223 7.21 -13.00 12.46
C ALA A 223 7.75 -14.43 12.69
N ASP A 224 9.06 -14.57 12.92
CA ASP A 224 9.66 -15.87 13.24
C ASP A 224 9.36 -16.35 14.66
N GLY A 225 8.69 -15.51 15.42
CA GLY A 225 8.18 -15.82 16.74
C GLY A 225 8.96 -15.15 17.87
N GLY A 226 8.39 -15.22 19.06
CA GLY A 226 9.02 -14.71 20.26
C GLY A 226 8.08 -13.96 21.17
N LYS A 227 8.66 -13.22 22.12
CA LYS A 227 7.91 -12.43 23.08
C LYS A 227 7.42 -11.11 22.44
N ALA A 228 6.12 -10.90 22.46
CA ALA A 228 5.54 -9.63 22.06
C ALA A 228 5.96 -8.50 23.01
N THR A 229 6.23 -7.32 22.46
CA THR A 229 6.64 -6.12 23.21
C THR A 229 5.70 -4.97 22.93
N ARG A 230 5.39 -4.20 23.96
CA ARG A 230 4.52 -3.03 23.88
C ARG A 230 5.23 -1.87 23.19
N LEU A 231 4.56 -1.18 22.27
CA LEU A 231 5.08 0.02 21.64
C LEU A 231 4.72 1.25 22.48
N THR A 232 5.72 1.85 23.09
CA THR A 232 5.54 3.01 23.97
C THR A 232 5.24 4.31 23.24
N ASN A 233 5.68 4.42 21.98
CA ASN A 233 5.43 5.60 21.15
C ASN A 233 4.01 5.66 20.57
N THR A 234 3.21 4.61 20.75
CA THR A 234 1.82 4.55 20.36
C THR A 234 0.87 4.50 21.56
N ASP A 235 1.36 4.87 22.73
CA ASP A 235 0.49 4.93 23.92
C ASP A 235 -0.51 6.09 23.77
N PRO A 236 -1.77 5.79 23.49
CA PRO A 236 -2.76 6.83 23.23
C PRO A 236 -3.27 7.50 24.50
N GLY A 237 -2.73 7.13 25.67
CA GLY A 237 -3.16 7.61 26.97
C GLY A 237 -4.32 6.80 27.59
N PRO A 238 -4.70 7.17 28.80
CA PRO A 238 -5.76 6.47 29.52
C PRO A 238 -7.09 6.51 28.78
N GLY A 239 -7.78 5.37 28.75
CA GLY A 239 -9.11 5.26 28.15
C GLY A 239 -9.12 5.24 26.62
N THR A 240 -7.96 5.16 25.95
CA THR A 240 -7.85 5.06 24.50
C THR A 240 -7.17 3.76 24.09
N SER A 241 -7.47 3.27 22.90
CA SER A 241 -6.89 2.06 22.32
C SER A 241 -6.34 2.33 20.94
N ALA A 242 -5.14 1.84 20.65
CA ALA A 242 -4.60 1.80 19.30
C ALA A 242 -4.89 0.43 18.67
N MET A 243 -5.48 0.42 17.48
CA MET A 243 -5.88 -0.79 16.76
C MET A 243 -5.77 -0.62 15.26
N ALA A 244 -6.00 -1.71 14.52
CA ALA A 244 -5.95 -1.76 13.07
C ALA A 244 -4.66 -1.12 12.50
N PRO A 245 -3.46 -1.55 12.93
CA PRO A 245 -2.22 -1.04 12.38
C PRO A 245 -2.12 -1.38 10.89
N GLN A 246 -1.53 -0.46 10.13
CA GLN A 246 -1.21 -0.70 8.73
C GLN A 246 0.13 -0.06 8.37
N PHE A 247 1.07 -0.84 7.88
CA PHE A 247 2.34 -0.30 7.39
C PHE A 247 2.13 0.53 6.13
N LEU A 248 2.85 1.63 6.04
CA LEU A 248 2.97 2.39 4.81
C LEU A 248 3.89 1.64 3.81
N PRO A 249 3.90 2.03 2.53
CA PRO A 249 4.71 1.36 1.50
C PRO A 249 6.21 1.28 1.79
N ASP A 250 6.73 2.15 2.64
CA ASP A 250 8.12 2.14 3.08
C ASP A 250 8.46 1.01 4.08
N GLY A 251 7.43 0.32 4.61
CA GLY A 251 7.53 -0.78 5.56
C GLY A 251 8.01 -0.38 6.96
N ARG A 252 8.29 0.91 7.21
CA ARG A 252 8.82 1.42 8.48
C ARG A 252 7.81 2.27 9.24
N ASN A 253 7.14 3.14 8.50
CA ASN A 253 6.07 3.96 9.05
C ASN A 253 4.76 3.20 9.00
N TYR A 254 3.87 3.49 9.93
CA TYR A 254 2.55 2.88 10.00
C TYR A 254 1.51 3.88 10.46
N ILE A 255 0.26 3.60 10.12
CA ILE A 255 -0.92 4.28 10.65
C ILE A 255 -1.69 3.30 11.53
N CYS A 256 -2.46 3.82 12.47
CA CYS A 256 -3.37 3.02 13.29
C CYS A 256 -4.64 3.82 13.59
N HIS A 257 -5.69 3.10 13.90
CA HIS A 257 -6.92 3.70 14.43
C HIS A 257 -6.78 3.92 15.93
N LEU A 258 -7.17 5.11 16.40
CA LEU A 258 -7.27 5.42 17.83
C LEU A 258 -8.75 5.46 18.22
N GLU A 259 -9.15 4.55 19.11
CA GLU A 259 -10.50 4.50 19.67
C GLU A 259 -10.49 5.08 21.08
N ALA A 260 -11.21 6.18 21.28
CA ALA A 260 -11.45 6.75 22.60
C ALA A 260 -12.70 6.10 23.24
N LEU A 261 -12.61 5.79 24.52
CA LEU A 261 -13.77 5.32 25.26
C LEU A 261 -14.75 6.47 25.47
N ALA A 262 -15.97 6.32 25.01
CA ALA A 262 -17.05 7.22 25.39
C ALA A 262 -17.29 7.10 26.91
N GLY A 263 -16.93 8.15 27.67
CA GLY A 263 -17.25 8.24 29.07
C GLY A 263 -16.09 8.02 30.06
N ALA A 264 -14.81 8.26 29.67
CA ALA A 264 -13.71 8.39 30.65
C ALA A 264 -13.52 9.84 31.06
#